data_29e91241c0dab524aa7ac72ec8184c90
#
_entry.id   29e91241c0dab524aa7ac72ec8184c90
#
_cell.length_a   1.000
_cell.length_b   1.000
_cell.length_c   1.000
_cell.angle_alpha   90.00
_cell.angle_beta   90.00
_cell.angle_gamma   90.00
#
_symmetry.space_group_name_H-M   'P 1'
#
loop_
_entity.id
_entity.type
_entity.pdbx_description
1 polymer ?
#
loop_
_entity_poly.entity_id
_entity_poly.type
_entity_poly.pdbx_seq_one_letter_code
_entity_poly.pdbx_strand_id
1 'polypeptide(L)'
;IDAVFSDDYSCERIAGWKSELEAVFNRGFHTGFYLTQPSSEDVETKIRGNVSKVRRRKIGIVKNYYRKAGAVEVELTNGNLKIGNHLVFENQADFYYEMTAESMQIDGKSVQNTDVASADHHIVVGIKADRFIPRNSQVYVL
;
A
#
# COMPACT_ATOMS: atom_id res chain seq x y z
N ILE A 1 -22.55 8.46 11.73
CA ILE A 1 -23.37 9.04 12.81
C ILE A 1 -24.34 10.09 12.23
N ASP A 2 -23.88 10.98 11.36
CA ASP A 2 -24.71 12.05 10.78
C ASP A 2 -25.90 11.50 9.97
N ALA A 3 -25.72 10.39 9.25
CA ALA A 3 -26.79 9.74 8.50
C ALA A 3 -27.91 9.19 9.39
N VAL A 4 -27.59 8.76 10.62
CA VAL A 4 -28.59 8.29 11.60
C VAL A 4 -29.46 9.44 12.07
N PHE A 5 -28.88 10.62 12.29
CA PHE A 5 -29.61 11.80 12.74
C PHE A 5 -30.42 12.46 11.62
N SER A 6 -30.00 12.33 10.38
CA SER A 6 -30.68 12.88 9.21
C SER A 6 -31.65 11.91 8.54
N ASP A 7 -31.74 10.65 9.02
CA ASP A 7 -32.49 9.55 8.43
C ASP A 7 -32.26 9.36 6.92
N ASP A 8 -30.99 9.62 6.50
CA ASP A 8 -30.58 9.58 5.10
C ASP A 8 -29.85 8.28 4.77
N TYR A 9 -30.62 7.27 4.43
CA TYR A 9 -30.15 5.95 3.99
C TYR A 9 -30.49 5.68 2.52
N SER A 10 -30.24 6.67 1.64
CA SER A 10 -30.46 6.46 0.22
C SER A 10 -29.58 5.32 -0.35
N CYS A 11 -30.09 4.61 -1.35
CA CYS A 11 -29.37 3.51 -1.99
C CYS A 11 -28.00 3.96 -2.54
N GLU A 12 -27.92 5.21 -3.02
CA GLU A 12 -26.67 5.80 -3.56
C GLU A 12 -25.65 5.99 -2.45
N ARG A 13 -26.07 6.48 -1.30
CA ARG A 13 -25.19 6.69 -0.13
C ARG A 13 -24.68 5.37 0.44
N ILE A 14 -25.54 4.37 0.52
CA ILE A 14 -25.17 3.01 0.94
C ILE A 14 -24.16 2.40 -0.05
N ALA A 15 -24.37 2.58 -1.35
CA ALA A 15 -23.43 2.11 -2.36
C ALA A 15 -22.06 2.81 -2.25
N GLY A 16 -22.04 4.11 -1.94
CA GLY A 16 -20.82 4.86 -1.66
C GLY A 16 -20.05 4.27 -0.48
N TRP A 17 -20.70 4.07 0.65
CA TRP A 17 -20.08 3.46 1.84
C TRP A 17 -19.56 2.04 1.61
N LYS A 18 -20.29 1.22 0.85
CA LYS A 18 -19.81 -0.11 0.46
C LYS A 18 -18.54 -0.02 -0.37
N SER A 19 -18.49 0.91 -1.31
CA SER A 19 -17.28 1.11 -2.15
C SER A 19 -16.06 1.56 -1.33
N GLU A 20 -16.27 2.44 -0.35
CA GLU A 20 -15.21 2.88 0.58
C GLU A 20 -14.72 1.71 1.45
N LEU A 21 -15.63 0.89 1.99
CA LEU A 21 -15.27 -0.29 2.78
C LEU A 21 -14.52 -1.35 1.96
N GLU A 22 -14.86 -1.52 0.69
CA GLU A 22 -14.16 -2.45 -0.21
C GLU A 22 -12.73 -1.99 -0.56
N ALA A 23 -12.43 -0.70 -0.42
CA ALA A 23 -11.10 -0.15 -0.67
C ALA A 23 -10.11 -0.44 0.47
N VAL A 24 -10.58 -0.65 1.71
CA VAL A 24 -9.72 -0.99 2.84
C VAL A 24 -9.44 -2.49 2.92
N PHE A 25 -8.47 -2.86 3.75
CA PHE A 25 -8.15 -4.28 3.97
C PHE A 25 -9.39 -5.05 4.44
N ASN A 26 -9.80 -6.05 3.66
CA ASN A 26 -10.91 -6.91 3.98
C ASN A 26 -10.74 -8.33 3.43
N ARG A 27 -11.58 -9.26 3.86
CA ARG A 27 -11.64 -10.65 3.37
C ARG A 27 -12.91 -10.94 2.55
N GLY A 28 -13.54 -9.88 2.06
CA GLY A 28 -14.86 -9.92 1.46
C GLY A 28 -15.96 -9.60 2.46
N PHE A 29 -17.11 -9.21 1.94
CA PHE A 29 -18.29 -8.88 2.74
C PHE A 29 -19.36 -9.92 2.50
N HIS A 30 -20.01 -10.36 3.58
CA HIS A 30 -21.17 -11.25 3.56
C HIS A 30 -22.15 -10.83 4.65
N THR A 31 -23.36 -11.34 4.58
CA THR A 31 -24.43 -11.04 5.56
C THR A 31 -24.16 -11.61 6.95
N GLY A 32 -23.08 -12.39 7.12
CA GLY A 32 -22.75 -13.08 8.36
C GLY A 32 -23.82 -14.11 8.73
N PHE A 33 -24.04 -14.30 10.01
CA PHE A 33 -25.04 -15.22 10.55
C PHE A 33 -26.43 -14.60 10.72
N TYR A 34 -26.64 -13.41 10.16
CA TYR A 34 -27.85 -12.65 10.42
C TYR A 34 -29.08 -13.22 9.71
N LEU A 35 -28.91 -13.76 8.51
CA LEU A 35 -29.99 -14.29 7.68
C LEU A 35 -29.99 -15.81 7.60
N THR A 36 -28.81 -16.43 7.60
CA THR A 36 -28.67 -17.89 7.49
C THR A 36 -27.49 -18.39 8.32
N GLN A 37 -27.52 -19.65 8.73
CA GLN A 37 -26.33 -20.28 9.29
C GLN A 37 -25.29 -20.48 8.16
N PRO A 38 -23.98 -20.20 8.41
CA PRO A 38 -22.96 -20.38 7.40
C PRO A 38 -22.82 -21.85 7.05
N SER A 39 -22.67 -22.10 5.77
CA SER A 39 -22.34 -23.39 5.20
C SER A 39 -20.87 -23.48 4.77
N SER A 40 -20.41 -24.65 4.39
CA SER A 40 -19.07 -24.82 3.82
C SER A 40 -18.86 -24.06 2.51
N GLU A 41 -19.94 -23.67 1.82
CA GLU A 41 -19.91 -22.91 0.57
C GLU A 41 -19.64 -21.42 0.80
N ASP A 42 -19.96 -20.93 1.99
CA ASP A 42 -19.72 -19.54 2.41
C ASP A 42 -18.26 -19.28 2.79
N VAL A 43 -17.44 -20.33 2.86
CA VAL A 43 -16.02 -20.22 3.17
C VAL A 43 -15.22 -20.02 1.89
N GLU A 44 -14.73 -18.80 1.68
CA GLU A 44 -13.84 -18.49 0.56
C GLU A 44 -12.47 -19.17 0.77
N THR A 45 -12.24 -20.28 0.08
CA THR A 45 -11.00 -21.05 0.18
C THR A 45 -9.97 -20.70 -0.88
N LYS A 46 -10.38 -19.98 -1.94
CA LYS A 46 -9.52 -19.67 -3.10
C LYS A 46 -8.66 -18.44 -2.87
N ILE A 47 -9.15 -17.49 -2.08
CA ILE A 47 -8.45 -16.23 -1.81
C ILE A 47 -7.99 -16.23 -0.36
N ARG A 48 -6.66 -16.28 -0.17
CA ARG A 48 -6.05 -16.14 1.16
C ARG A 48 -5.57 -14.70 1.31
N GLY A 49 -6.08 -13.99 2.32
CA GLY A 49 -5.62 -12.67 2.69
C GLY A 49 -6.55 -11.54 2.26
N ASN A 50 -5.97 -10.43 1.84
CA ASN A 50 -6.70 -9.21 1.52
C ASN A 50 -7.37 -9.28 0.14
N VAL A 51 -8.67 -9.01 0.07
CA VAL A 51 -9.45 -8.90 -1.17
C VAL A 51 -9.85 -7.47 -1.51
N SER A 52 -9.25 -6.46 -0.83
CA SER A 52 -9.53 -5.06 -1.14
C SER A 52 -9.20 -4.71 -2.58
N LYS A 53 -9.89 -3.70 -3.13
CA LYS A 53 -9.65 -3.17 -4.47
C LYS A 53 -8.26 -2.53 -4.58
N VAL A 54 -7.79 -1.91 -3.50
CA VAL A 54 -6.46 -1.32 -3.42
C VAL A 54 -5.49 -2.34 -2.87
N ARG A 55 -4.63 -2.88 -3.73
CA ARG A 55 -3.61 -3.87 -3.36
C ARG A 55 -2.26 -3.21 -3.22
N ARG A 56 -1.70 -3.28 -2.02
CA ARG A 56 -0.33 -2.87 -1.75
C ARG A 56 0.63 -3.97 -2.18
N ARG A 57 1.57 -3.65 -3.04
CA ARG A 57 2.64 -4.57 -3.43
C ARG A 57 3.93 -4.16 -2.74
N LYS A 58 4.46 -5.04 -1.89
CA LYS A 58 5.79 -4.83 -1.30
C LYS A 58 6.84 -4.89 -2.40
N ILE A 59 7.65 -3.85 -2.48
CA ILE A 59 8.72 -3.73 -3.47
C ILE A 59 10.12 -3.72 -2.87
N GLY A 60 10.25 -3.38 -1.57
CA GLY A 60 11.58 -3.29 -0.97
C GLY A 60 11.60 -2.90 0.49
N ILE A 61 12.78 -2.49 0.94
CA ILE A 61 13.08 -2.10 2.32
C ILE A 61 13.96 -0.86 2.30
N VAL A 62 13.75 0.04 3.26
CA VAL A 62 14.59 1.22 3.47
C VAL A 62 15.93 0.81 4.09
N LYS A 63 17.03 1.12 3.40
CA LYS A 63 18.40 0.90 3.89
C LYS A 63 18.89 2.07 4.72
N ASN A 64 18.68 3.27 4.24
CA ASN A 64 19.16 4.46 4.90
C ASN A 64 18.32 5.70 4.56
N TYR A 65 18.44 6.74 5.38
CA TYR A 65 17.91 8.06 5.10
C TYR A 65 19.01 9.11 5.26
N TYR A 66 19.26 9.86 4.21
CA TYR A 66 20.30 10.92 4.15
C TYR A 66 19.68 12.28 4.44
N ARG A 67 19.74 12.73 5.69
CA ARG A 67 19.13 14.00 6.14
C ARG A 67 19.59 15.22 5.35
N LYS A 68 20.88 15.29 5.01
CA LYS A 68 21.45 16.43 4.27
C LYS A 68 20.95 16.49 2.83
N ALA A 69 20.72 15.36 2.21
CA ALA A 69 20.23 15.25 0.84
C ALA A 69 18.69 15.24 0.76
N GLY A 70 17.99 15.03 1.88
CA GLY A 70 16.53 14.83 1.88
C GLY A 70 16.15 13.62 1.02
N ALA A 71 16.89 12.52 1.14
CA ALA A 71 16.72 11.35 0.29
C ALA A 71 16.71 10.06 1.11
N VAL A 72 15.84 9.15 0.73
CA VAL A 72 15.77 7.79 1.25
C VAL A 72 16.40 6.81 0.28
N GLU A 73 17.22 5.93 0.80
CA GLU A 73 17.81 4.82 0.05
C GLU A 73 16.96 3.57 0.25
N VAL A 74 16.40 3.06 -0.82
CA VAL A 74 15.54 1.89 -0.86
C VAL A 74 16.20 0.77 -1.63
N GLU A 75 16.29 -0.39 -1.03
CA GLU A 75 16.67 -1.63 -1.70
C GLU A 75 15.39 -2.29 -2.22
N LEU A 76 15.24 -2.32 -3.53
CA LEU A 76 14.17 -3.03 -4.21
C LEU A 76 14.51 -4.52 -4.25
N THR A 77 13.59 -5.35 -3.79
CA THR A 77 13.70 -6.80 -3.75
C THR A 77 12.68 -7.49 -4.64
N ASN A 78 11.69 -6.73 -5.12
CA ASN A 78 10.63 -7.27 -5.98
C ASN A 78 9.99 -6.19 -6.84
N GLY A 79 9.86 -6.46 -8.14
CA GLY A 79 9.21 -5.57 -9.09
C GLY A 79 10.04 -4.36 -9.46
N ASN A 80 9.41 -3.37 -10.05
CA ASN A 80 10.04 -2.13 -10.51
C ASN A 80 9.37 -0.91 -9.89
N LEU A 81 10.08 0.21 -9.94
CA LEU A 81 9.60 1.51 -9.48
C LEU A 81 9.70 2.53 -10.62
N LYS A 82 8.69 3.39 -10.72
CA LYS A 82 8.60 4.48 -11.70
C LYS A 82 8.33 5.80 -11.00
N ILE A 83 8.81 6.90 -11.58
CA ILE A 83 8.38 8.25 -11.18
C ILE A 83 6.87 8.34 -11.31
N GLY A 84 6.21 8.95 -10.31
CA GLY A 84 4.75 9.03 -10.21
C GLY A 84 4.09 7.87 -9.46
N ASN A 85 4.82 6.79 -9.13
CA ASN A 85 4.26 5.74 -8.28
C ASN A 85 3.99 6.28 -6.87
N HIS A 86 2.86 5.88 -6.32
CA HIS A 86 2.51 6.19 -4.95
C HIS A 86 3.13 5.17 -4.01
N LEU A 87 3.98 5.64 -3.11
CA LEU A 87 4.76 4.82 -2.18
C LEU A 87 4.20 4.92 -0.77
N VAL A 88 4.19 3.78 -0.11
CA VAL A 88 3.86 3.67 1.32
C VAL A 88 5.05 3.09 2.04
N PHE A 89 5.47 3.77 3.10
CA PHE A 89 6.52 3.35 4.02
C PHE A 89 5.88 3.01 5.36
N GLU A 90 6.09 1.80 5.83
CA GLU A 90 5.59 1.36 7.13
C GLU A 90 6.64 0.59 7.92
N ASN A 91 6.58 0.68 9.24
CA ASN A 91 7.44 -0.03 10.17
C ASN A 91 6.59 -0.60 11.32
N GLN A 92 7.07 -1.67 11.94
CA GLN A 92 6.42 -2.32 13.09
C GLN A 92 6.27 -1.40 14.32
N ALA A 93 7.00 -0.27 14.36
CA ALA A 93 6.96 0.74 15.43
C ALA A 93 6.02 1.91 15.12
N ASP A 94 4.84 1.66 14.59
CA ASP A 94 3.78 2.66 14.28
C ASP A 94 4.18 3.79 13.33
N PHE A 95 5.22 3.57 12.52
CA PHE A 95 5.58 4.52 11.48
C PHE A 95 4.81 4.22 10.19
N TYR A 96 4.09 5.23 9.71
CA TYR A 96 3.38 5.21 8.44
C TYR A 96 3.60 6.53 7.71
N TYR A 97 4.00 6.46 6.44
CA TYR A 97 4.21 7.63 5.61
C TYR A 97 3.93 7.30 4.14
N GLU A 98 3.20 8.17 3.48
CA GLU A 98 2.91 8.08 2.06
C GLU A 98 3.55 9.23 1.29
N MET A 99 4.04 8.94 0.10
CA MET A 99 4.56 9.94 -0.82
C MET A 99 4.50 9.45 -2.26
N THR A 100 4.55 10.39 -3.20
CA THR A 100 4.74 10.07 -4.62
C THR A 100 6.23 10.15 -4.96
N ALA A 101 6.73 9.18 -5.72
CA ALA A 101 8.12 9.19 -6.20
C ALA A 101 8.30 10.29 -7.27
N GLU A 102 8.77 11.47 -6.87
CA GLU A 102 8.99 12.60 -7.77
C GLU A 102 10.34 12.54 -8.49
N SER A 103 11.35 12.01 -7.82
CA SER A 103 12.69 11.84 -8.39
C SER A 103 13.36 10.58 -7.87
N MET A 104 14.09 9.92 -8.75
CA MET A 104 14.83 8.71 -8.41
C MET A 104 16.23 8.76 -8.97
N GLN A 105 17.19 8.18 -8.26
CA GLN A 105 18.59 8.06 -8.68
C GLN A 105 19.11 6.65 -8.40
N ILE A 106 19.88 6.12 -9.35
CA ILE A 106 20.65 4.89 -9.22
C ILE A 106 22.10 5.25 -9.51
N ASP A 107 23.02 4.94 -8.60
CA ASP A 107 24.45 5.26 -8.71
C ASP A 107 24.73 6.74 -9.07
N GLY A 108 23.94 7.65 -8.48
CA GLY A 108 24.07 9.10 -8.71
C GLY A 108 23.47 9.60 -10.03
N LYS A 109 22.90 8.73 -10.86
CA LYS A 109 22.24 9.09 -12.12
C LYS A 109 20.73 9.15 -11.95
N SER A 110 20.09 10.21 -12.42
CA SER A 110 18.64 10.31 -12.42
C SER A 110 18.04 9.30 -13.39
N VAL A 111 17.02 8.56 -12.92
CA VAL A 111 16.27 7.57 -13.68
C VAL A 111 14.78 7.81 -13.57
N GLN A 112 14.02 7.50 -14.62
CA GLN A 112 12.57 7.60 -14.61
C GLN A 112 11.87 6.32 -14.18
N ASN A 113 12.53 5.18 -14.43
CA ASN A 113 12.07 3.86 -14.00
C ASN A 113 13.28 3.00 -13.65
N THR A 114 13.09 2.04 -12.77
CA THR A 114 14.09 1.02 -12.46
C THR A 114 13.84 -0.21 -13.31
N ASP A 115 14.87 -1.06 -13.45
CA ASP A 115 14.69 -2.42 -13.91
C ASP A 115 13.86 -3.23 -12.90
N VAL A 116 13.46 -4.43 -13.28
CA VAL A 116 12.70 -5.32 -12.41
C VAL A 116 13.65 -5.98 -11.41
N ALA A 117 13.48 -5.63 -10.14
CA ALA A 117 14.18 -6.30 -9.05
C ALA A 117 13.56 -7.68 -8.77
N SER A 118 14.38 -8.63 -8.38
CA SER A 118 14.01 -9.99 -8.00
C SER A 118 14.81 -10.45 -6.77
N ALA A 119 14.52 -11.63 -6.25
CA ALA A 119 15.25 -12.18 -5.10
C ALA A 119 16.77 -12.32 -5.35
N ASP A 120 17.17 -12.54 -6.61
CA ASP A 120 18.57 -12.69 -7.01
C ASP A 120 19.19 -11.39 -7.56
N HIS A 121 18.37 -10.37 -7.82
CA HIS A 121 18.79 -9.10 -8.38
C HIS A 121 18.15 -7.93 -7.65
N HIS A 122 18.84 -7.42 -6.65
CA HIS A 122 18.41 -6.27 -5.86
C HIS A 122 18.90 -4.99 -6.52
N ILE A 123 18.08 -3.95 -6.48
CA ILE A 123 18.39 -2.63 -7.02
C ILE A 123 18.32 -1.61 -5.89
N VAL A 124 19.38 -0.84 -5.72
CA VAL A 124 19.40 0.26 -4.75
C VAL A 124 19.05 1.56 -5.45
N VAL A 125 17.99 2.20 -4.98
CA VAL A 125 17.49 3.47 -5.53
C VAL A 125 17.40 4.54 -4.46
N GLY A 126 17.92 5.72 -4.74
CA GLY A 126 17.72 6.93 -3.94
C GLY A 126 16.46 7.65 -4.39
N ILE A 127 15.55 7.97 -3.46
CA ILE A 127 14.30 8.68 -3.71
C ILE A 127 14.28 9.93 -2.84
N LYS A 128 13.97 11.09 -3.41
CA LYS A 128 13.79 12.32 -2.63
C LYS A 128 12.59 12.17 -1.69
N ALA A 129 12.77 12.49 -0.42
CA ALA A 129 11.72 12.41 0.59
C ALA A 129 11.82 13.59 1.55
N ASP A 130 10.70 14.27 1.76
CA ASP A 130 10.64 15.48 2.58
C ASP A 130 10.62 15.19 4.09
N ARG A 131 10.44 13.94 4.47
CA ARG A 131 10.36 13.50 5.85
C ARG A 131 11.34 12.38 6.16
N PHE A 132 11.85 12.37 7.38
CA PHE A 132 12.67 11.27 7.88
C PHE A 132 11.91 9.93 7.81
N ILE A 133 12.53 8.93 7.21
CA ILE A 133 12.01 7.57 7.10
C ILE A 133 12.97 6.62 7.83
N PRO A 134 12.49 5.87 8.83
CA PRO A 134 13.32 4.95 9.61
C PRO A 134 13.91 3.83 8.74
N ARG A 135 15.11 3.37 9.10
CA ARG A 135 15.70 2.15 8.52
C ARG A 135 14.81 0.94 8.76
N ASN A 136 14.88 -0.03 7.87
CA ASN A 136 14.09 -1.26 7.89
C ASN A 136 12.57 -1.03 7.72
N SER A 137 12.13 0.18 7.37
CA SER A 137 10.74 0.39 6.95
C SER A 137 10.49 -0.38 5.66
N GLN A 138 9.36 -1.05 5.59
CA GLN A 138 8.91 -1.75 4.39
C GLN A 138 8.36 -0.74 3.39
N VAL A 139 8.59 -0.99 2.11
CA VAL A 139 8.18 -0.10 1.03
C VAL A 139 7.19 -0.83 0.14
N TYR A 140 6.03 -0.18 -0.06
CA TYR A 140 4.96 -0.69 -0.91
C TYR A 140 4.63 0.32 -2.01
N VAL A 141 4.13 -0.19 -3.13
CA VAL A 141 3.48 0.58 -4.20
C VAL A 141 1.98 0.27 -4.16
N LEU A 142 1.17 1.33 -4.29
CA LEU A 142 -0.28 1.27 -4.46
C LEU A 142 -0.66 1.11 -5.93
#